data_5b86ce08951d9ad101e1e84b0aba5808
#
_entry.id   5b86ce08951d9ad101e1e84b0aba5808
#
_cell.length_a   1.000
_cell.length_b   1.000
_cell.length_c   1.000
_cell.angle_alpha   90.00
_cell.angle_beta   90.00
_cell.angle_gamma   90.00
#
_symmetry.space_group_name_H-M   'P 1'
#
loop_
_entity.id
_entity.type
_entity.pdbx_description
1 polymer ?
#
loop_
_entity_poly.entity_id
_entity_poly.type
_entity_poly.pdbx_seq_one_letter_code
_entity_poly.pdbx_strand_id
1 'polypeptide(L)'
;MTSGGSYLQRPIPIAMIVLVAVVIHGPLLLMELPTTTSYDANLHIFFASHYAQHWFDPWNEKWFAGFSQTTYPPLTHQWIALLSHAVGLTEGFMLVQLVAVILLAVGTWRFARLWVDDRAASLAAVLSVFTGTVSFLVYSAGQLPTTLSAPLYLLALPYFYQWSRFASWRSLLKGLVLGLAAASAHHVTLLFGSVLFAVPVLWLAWTDARTEGRSGASVLGRALVFIVLTVAGVGIVLLPYWIAIVRHPIEQMPIPHGSRLNYLVSWIHGLNYFVIPYGAMILALPFIVIRGAAVPRLRILLIAFWVTFLLGLGGTTPLPRLIFGRAFDILTFERFTLWATLLALPILGSLVEDLLDRFRDRGAFAVASAAVLTLALALGWLNWSPFHTTGGLNVDSVVSFLNRDGHDQYRYLTLGFGNSLSKVSTFSTANSVDGEYNSARLLPEMTRFGSAQLTSAKFFGAAGMDSLRAMLQHANRYGLKFIFVHDPYYNPLLVFAGWRQVETYDSGAITAWSKDDVPPARKIPSDSVPAPWEGLLWGLLPIGSSILAILFALLLPERAVPQGEVVTMPAYASERYYADEVRS
;
A
#
# COMPACT_ATOMS: atom_id res chain seq x y z
N MET A 1 -24.99 19.96 42.04
CA MET A 1 -23.64 19.50 41.68
C MET A 1 -23.77 18.74 40.39
N THR A 2 -23.48 19.40 39.26
CA THR A 2 -23.54 18.79 37.93
C THR A 2 -22.40 17.76 37.82
N SER A 3 -22.74 16.51 37.67
CA SER A 3 -21.79 15.40 37.47
C SER A 3 -20.97 15.70 36.22
N GLY A 4 -19.75 16.19 36.39
CA GLY A 4 -18.79 16.27 35.30
C GLY A 4 -18.51 14.86 34.79
N GLY A 5 -19.20 14.44 33.74
CA GLY A 5 -18.88 13.19 33.05
C GLY A 5 -17.41 13.21 32.71
N SER A 6 -16.66 12.22 33.17
CA SER A 6 -15.21 12.10 32.95
C SER A 6 -14.91 12.28 31.45
N TYR A 7 -13.93 13.09 31.12
CA TYR A 7 -13.47 13.32 29.73
C TYR A 7 -13.21 12.00 28.97
N LEU A 8 -12.87 10.94 29.70
CA LEU A 8 -12.66 9.59 29.17
C LEU A 8 -13.93 8.90 28.65
N GLN A 9 -15.13 9.46 28.89
CA GLN A 9 -16.41 8.90 28.42
C GLN A 9 -16.86 9.46 27.06
N ARG A 10 -16.20 10.49 26.56
CA ARG A 10 -16.55 11.10 25.28
C ARG A 10 -15.76 10.50 24.14
N PRO A 11 -16.34 10.42 22.93
CA PRO A 11 -15.59 10.06 21.72
C PRO A 11 -14.47 11.09 21.49
N ILE A 12 -13.32 10.60 21.03
CA ILE A 12 -12.19 11.46 20.68
C ILE A 12 -12.58 12.26 19.43
N PRO A 13 -12.48 13.61 19.45
CA PRO A 13 -12.82 14.43 18.28
C PRO A 13 -11.93 14.09 17.08
N ILE A 14 -12.49 14.14 15.88
CA ILE A 14 -11.75 13.82 14.64
C ILE A 14 -10.50 14.69 14.45
N ALA A 15 -10.58 15.97 14.86
CA ALA A 15 -9.43 16.87 14.83
C ALA A 15 -8.26 16.39 15.69
N MET A 16 -8.55 15.74 16.83
CA MET A 16 -7.53 15.15 17.68
C MET A 16 -6.92 13.90 17.04
N ILE A 17 -7.74 13.06 16.38
CA ILE A 17 -7.26 11.89 15.63
C ILE A 17 -6.30 12.32 14.52
N VAL A 18 -6.69 13.36 13.76
CA VAL A 18 -5.83 13.96 12.73
C VAL A 18 -4.54 14.51 13.33
N LEU A 19 -4.64 15.24 14.44
CA LEU A 19 -3.47 15.79 15.13
C LEU A 19 -2.51 14.68 15.56
N VAL A 20 -3.00 13.58 16.12
CA VAL A 20 -2.16 12.42 16.50
C VAL A 20 -1.44 11.85 15.27
N ALA A 21 -2.13 11.67 14.14
CA ALA A 21 -1.48 11.19 12.92
C ALA A 21 -0.37 12.15 12.44
N VAL A 22 -0.63 13.46 12.45
CA VAL A 22 0.36 14.48 12.07
C VAL A 22 1.56 14.51 13.03
N VAL A 23 1.33 14.46 14.33
CA VAL A 23 2.41 14.51 15.34
C VAL A 23 3.29 13.26 15.28
N ILE A 24 2.72 12.10 15.03
CA ILE A 24 3.47 10.83 14.99
C ILE A 24 4.21 10.66 13.67
N HIS A 25 3.53 10.84 12.53
CA HIS A 25 4.13 10.57 11.22
C HIS A 25 4.77 11.80 10.56
N GLY A 26 4.30 13.01 10.85
CA GLY A 26 4.81 14.25 10.26
C GLY A 26 6.32 14.43 10.42
N PRO A 27 6.88 14.37 11.64
CA PRO A 27 8.33 14.51 11.84
C PRO A 27 9.16 13.47 11.07
N LEU A 28 8.71 12.21 11.04
CA LEU A 28 9.41 11.11 10.34
C LEU A 28 9.40 11.32 8.81
N LEU A 29 8.30 11.85 8.28
CA LEU A 29 8.18 12.19 6.86
C LEU A 29 9.01 13.44 6.51
N LEU A 30 9.05 14.43 7.40
CA LEU A 30 9.94 15.60 7.25
C LEU A 30 11.44 15.22 7.25
N MET A 31 11.80 14.11 7.89
CA MET A 31 13.15 13.54 7.86
C MET A 31 13.38 12.67 6.60
N GLU A 32 12.44 12.61 5.69
CA GLU A 32 12.49 11.83 4.43
C GLU A 32 12.81 10.34 4.62
N LEU A 33 12.47 9.77 5.78
CA LEU A 33 12.80 8.38 6.09
C LEU A 33 12.38 7.38 5.00
N PRO A 34 11.17 7.46 4.37
CA PRO A 34 10.79 6.50 3.35
C PRO A 34 11.76 6.40 2.18
N THR A 35 12.39 7.50 1.75
CA THR A 35 13.32 7.50 0.60
C THR A 35 14.66 6.84 0.90
N THR A 36 15.02 6.75 2.18
CA THR A 36 16.28 6.14 2.64
C THR A 36 16.10 4.72 3.15
N THR A 37 14.91 4.37 3.65
CA THR A 37 14.67 3.10 4.37
C THR A 37 13.77 2.13 3.62
N SER A 38 12.93 2.61 2.69
CA SER A 38 11.92 1.76 2.04
C SER A 38 12.35 1.23 0.67
N TYR A 39 11.65 0.17 0.22
CA TYR A 39 11.89 -0.43 -1.10
C TYR A 39 11.31 0.40 -2.25
N ASP A 40 10.04 0.85 -2.13
CA ASP A 40 9.29 1.36 -3.28
C ASP A 40 9.18 2.90 -3.34
N ALA A 41 9.61 3.65 -2.31
CA ALA A 41 9.42 5.11 -2.29
C ALA A 41 10.07 5.80 -3.49
N ASN A 42 11.34 5.48 -3.79
CA ASN A 42 12.05 6.05 -4.93
C ASN A 42 11.43 5.64 -6.27
N LEU A 43 10.85 4.42 -6.37
CA LEU A 43 10.09 3.98 -7.54
C LEU A 43 8.86 4.88 -7.79
N HIS A 44 8.12 5.21 -6.74
CA HIS A 44 6.94 6.07 -6.86
C HIS A 44 7.31 7.53 -7.16
N ILE A 45 8.42 8.02 -6.63
CA ILE A 45 8.98 9.33 -7.00
C ILE A 45 9.40 9.33 -8.46
N PHE A 46 10.05 8.27 -8.94
CA PHE A 46 10.42 8.11 -10.35
C PHE A 46 9.21 8.16 -11.28
N PHE A 47 8.14 7.42 -10.98
CA PHE A 47 6.92 7.51 -11.79
C PHE A 47 6.30 8.90 -11.78
N ALA A 48 6.27 9.55 -10.61
CA ALA A 48 5.75 10.90 -10.48
C ALA A 48 6.58 11.93 -11.25
N SER A 49 7.90 11.78 -11.31
CA SER A 49 8.78 12.70 -12.06
C SER A 49 8.43 12.74 -13.54
N HIS A 50 8.00 11.62 -14.11
CA HIS A 50 7.53 11.58 -15.50
C HIS A 50 6.20 12.33 -15.67
N TYR A 51 5.20 12.13 -14.77
CA TYR A 51 3.94 12.88 -14.83
C TYR A 51 4.14 14.38 -14.63
N ALA A 52 5.11 14.81 -13.85
CA ALA A 52 5.41 16.23 -13.66
C ALA A 52 5.85 16.93 -14.94
N GLN A 53 6.44 16.21 -15.89
CA GLN A 53 6.95 16.73 -17.15
C GLN A 53 6.09 16.35 -18.35
N HIS A 54 5.45 15.17 -18.33
CA HIS A 54 4.78 14.53 -19.44
C HIS A 54 3.40 14.00 -19.04
N TRP A 55 2.53 14.86 -18.50
CA TRP A 55 1.25 14.48 -17.88
C TRP A 55 0.33 13.62 -18.77
N PHE A 56 0.29 13.92 -20.07
CA PHE A 56 -0.56 13.24 -21.05
C PHE A 56 0.20 12.26 -21.95
N ASP A 57 1.49 12.13 -21.76
CA ASP A 57 2.30 11.14 -22.47
C ASP A 57 2.78 10.06 -21.49
N PRO A 58 2.14 8.90 -21.44
CA PRO A 58 2.52 7.84 -20.52
C PRO A 58 3.74 7.02 -21.00
N TRP A 59 4.32 7.35 -22.15
CA TRP A 59 5.54 6.69 -22.64
C TRP A 59 6.79 7.26 -21.97
N ASN A 60 7.51 6.42 -21.21
CA ASN A 60 8.70 6.80 -20.48
C ASN A 60 9.93 6.09 -21.04
N GLU A 61 10.89 6.85 -21.55
CA GLU A 61 12.14 6.33 -22.15
C GLU A 61 13.23 6.02 -21.12
N LYS A 62 13.03 6.36 -19.85
CA LYS A 62 14.05 6.24 -18.79
C LYS A 62 14.47 4.81 -18.50
N TRP A 63 13.58 3.83 -18.65
CA TRP A 63 13.83 2.41 -18.39
C TRP A 63 13.54 1.52 -19.60
N PHE A 64 14.22 0.39 -19.71
CA PHE A 64 13.98 -0.66 -20.72
C PHE A 64 14.05 -0.17 -22.16
N ALA A 65 14.75 0.94 -22.42
CA ALA A 65 14.74 1.65 -23.68
C ALA A 65 13.36 2.17 -24.11
N GLY A 66 12.45 2.31 -23.17
CA GLY A 66 11.09 2.81 -23.27
C GLY A 66 10.04 1.82 -22.74
N PHE A 67 9.08 2.32 -21.98
CA PHE A 67 7.95 1.56 -21.47
C PHE A 67 6.73 2.45 -21.26
N SER A 68 5.55 1.85 -21.21
CA SER A 68 4.33 2.58 -20.92
C SER A 68 3.98 2.55 -19.42
N GLN A 69 3.76 3.73 -18.83
CA GLN A 69 3.26 3.86 -17.46
C GLN A 69 1.76 3.53 -17.32
N THR A 70 1.03 3.25 -18.43
CA THR A 70 -0.36 2.79 -18.35
C THR A 70 -0.49 1.41 -17.69
N THR A 71 0.61 0.70 -17.50
CA THR A 71 0.64 -0.62 -16.85
C THR A 71 0.56 -0.56 -15.32
N TYR A 72 0.57 0.65 -14.71
CA TYR A 72 0.45 0.85 -13.27
C TYR A 72 -0.53 1.99 -12.94
N PRO A 73 -1.50 1.83 -11.99
CA PRO A 73 -2.48 2.88 -11.67
C PRO A 73 -1.84 4.21 -11.29
N PRO A 74 -2.27 5.34 -11.87
CA PRO A 74 -1.49 6.58 -11.85
C PRO A 74 -1.81 7.55 -10.72
N LEU A 75 -2.98 7.42 -10.04
CA LEU A 75 -3.52 8.46 -9.16
C LEU A 75 -2.52 8.96 -8.12
N THR A 76 -1.80 8.03 -7.50
CA THR A 76 -0.80 8.37 -6.47
C THR A 76 0.32 9.22 -7.05
N HIS A 77 0.84 8.84 -8.21
CA HIS A 77 1.93 9.53 -8.90
C HIS A 77 1.47 10.88 -9.46
N GLN A 78 0.21 10.98 -9.90
CA GLN A 78 -0.39 12.24 -10.34
C GLN A 78 -0.49 13.25 -9.19
N TRP A 79 -0.88 12.82 -7.99
CA TRP A 79 -0.89 13.72 -6.82
C TRP A 79 0.51 14.17 -6.42
N ILE A 80 1.51 13.26 -6.42
CA ILE A 80 2.91 13.64 -6.17
C ILE A 80 3.38 14.65 -7.21
N ALA A 81 3.13 14.39 -8.49
CA ALA A 81 3.51 15.27 -9.59
C ALA A 81 2.87 16.68 -9.49
N LEU A 82 1.59 16.77 -9.13
CA LEU A 82 0.92 18.06 -8.92
C LEU A 82 1.56 18.85 -7.78
N LEU A 83 1.81 18.20 -6.64
CA LEU A 83 2.40 18.85 -5.48
C LEU A 83 3.88 19.20 -5.74
N SER A 84 4.58 18.42 -6.54
CA SER A 84 6.00 18.65 -6.83
C SER A 84 6.29 20.00 -7.50
N HIS A 85 5.33 20.56 -8.22
CA HIS A 85 5.47 21.91 -8.79
C HIS A 85 5.55 23.02 -7.74
N ALA A 86 5.06 22.77 -6.52
CA ALA A 86 5.12 23.74 -5.42
C ALA A 86 6.24 23.45 -4.42
N VAL A 87 6.55 22.18 -4.16
CA VAL A 87 7.41 21.79 -3.03
C VAL A 87 8.58 20.87 -3.40
N GLY A 88 8.63 20.34 -4.63
CA GLY A 88 9.62 19.33 -5.02
C GLY A 88 9.05 17.90 -5.02
N LEU A 89 9.75 16.98 -5.73
CA LEU A 89 9.27 15.60 -5.93
C LEU A 89 9.28 14.78 -4.63
N THR A 90 10.34 14.87 -3.86
CA THR A 90 10.49 14.13 -2.61
C THR A 90 9.48 14.62 -1.57
N GLU A 91 9.38 15.93 -1.40
CA GLU A 91 8.44 16.58 -0.48
C GLU A 91 6.98 16.33 -0.90
N GLY A 92 6.72 16.32 -2.22
CA GLY A 92 5.41 15.96 -2.78
C GLY A 92 5.01 14.52 -2.40
N PHE A 93 5.95 13.58 -2.48
CA PHE A 93 5.75 12.21 -2.02
C PHE A 93 5.44 12.17 -0.52
N MET A 94 6.22 12.89 0.32
CA MET A 94 6.02 12.92 1.77
C MET A 94 4.67 13.50 2.16
N LEU A 95 4.22 14.55 1.47
CA LEU A 95 2.90 15.16 1.69
C LEU A 95 1.77 14.20 1.33
N VAL A 96 1.84 13.53 0.17
CA VAL A 96 0.83 12.53 -0.21
C VAL A 96 0.81 11.37 0.78
N GLN A 97 1.97 10.93 1.28
CA GLN A 97 2.07 9.89 2.30
C GLN A 97 1.44 10.32 3.64
N LEU A 98 1.66 11.56 4.06
CA LEU A 98 1.04 12.11 5.27
C LEU A 98 -0.49 12.16 5.13
N VAL A 99 -0.98 12.66 3.99
CA VAL A 99 -2.42 12.67 3.68
C VAL A 99 -2.98 11.25 3.70
N ALA A 100 -2.27 10.28 3.14
CA ALA A 100 -2.71 8.88 3.15
C ALA A 100 -2.86 8.31 4.56
N VAL A 101 -1.93 8.60 5.47
CA VAL A 101 -2.00 8.16 6.89
C VAL A 101 -3.15 8.86 7.62
N ILE A 102 -3.33 10.16 7.41
CA ILE A 102 -4.47 10.91 7.98
C ILE A 102 -5.80 10.30 7.49
N LEU A 103 -5.92 10.09 6.17
CA LEU A 103 -7.12 9.47 5.58
C LEU A 103 -7.34 8.05 6.11
N LEU A 104 -6.27 7.30 6.42
CA LEU A 104 -6.39 5.96 7.00
C LEU A 104 -7.00 6.00 8.40
N ALA A 105 -6.58 6.93 9.25
CA ALA A 105 -7.16 7.11 10.57
C ALA A 105 -8.64 7.53 10.48
N VAL A 106 -8.97 8.48 9.60
CA VAL A 106 -10.35 8.92 9.35
C VAL A 106 -11.21 7.80 8.73
N GLY A 107 -10.65 7.07 7.77
CA GLY A 107 -11.31 5.93 7.14
C GLY A 107 -11.60 4.80 8.12
N THR A 108 -10.63 4.51 9.00
CA THR A 108 -10.79 3.55 10.10
C THR A 108 -11.91 3.98 11.05
N TRP A 109 -11.95 5.24 11.46
CA TRP A 109 -13.04 5.78 12.28
C TRP A 109 -14.40 5.57 11.62
N ARG A 110 -14.55 5.95 10.34
CA ARG A 110 -15.84 5.81 9.62
C ARG A 110 -16.23 4.36 9.40
N PHE A 111 -15.28 3.49 9.10
CA PHE A 111 -15.51 2.05 8.97
C PHE A 111 -15.89 1.41 10.30
N ALA A 112 -15.19 1.75 11.39
CA ALA A 112 -15.45 1.22 12.72
C ALA A 112 -16.85 1.57 13.23
N ARG A 113 -17.38 2.76 12.92
CA ARG A 113 -18.76 3.18 13.25
C ARG A 113 -19.87 2.31 12.66
N LEU A 114 -19.58 1.47 11.69
CA LEU A 114 -20.54 0.46 11.23
C LEU A 114 -20.72 -0.68 12.25
N TRP A 115 -19.71 -0.91 13.08
CA TRP A 115 -19.58 -2.09 13.94
C TRP A 115 -19.74 -1.80 15.43
N VAL A 116 -19.25 -0.64 15.85
CA VAL A 116 -19.15 -0.21 17.25
C VAL A 116 -19.63 1.24 17.38
N ASP A 117 -19.81 1.72 18.61
CA ASP A 117 -20.21 3.10 18.86
C ASP A 117 -19.10 4.12 18.55
N ASP A 118 -19.43 5.41 18.69
CA ASP A 118 -18.54 6.51 18.31
C ASP A 118 -17.27 6.56 19.17
N ARG A 119 -17.33 6.14 20.44
CA ARG A 119 -16.19 6.14 21.35
C ARG A 119 -15.22 5.01 20.98
N ALA A 120 -15.69 3.79 20.87
CA ALA A 120 -14.90 2.66 20.41
C ALA A 120 -14.31 2.89 19.00
N ALA A 121 -15.09 3.50 18.09
CA ALA A 121 -14.64 3.84 16.76
C ALA A 121 -13.50 4.89 16.78
N SER A 122 -13.59 5.89 17.66
CA SER A 122 -12.53 6.90 17.81
C SER A 122 -11.25 6.29 18.40
N LEU A 123 -11.36 5.35 19.33
CA LEU A 123 -10.23 4.58 19.85
C LEU A 123 -9.59 3.71 18.77
N ALA A 124 -10.39 3.02 17.95
CA ALA A 124 -9.88 2.26 16.81
C ALA A 124 -9.08 3.12 15.83
N ALA A 125 -9.56 4.34 15.57
CA ALA A 125 -8.88 5.29 14.70
C ALA A 125 -7.54 5.78 15.27
N VAL A 126 -7.47 6.09 16.57
CA VAL A 126 -6.20 6.43 17.21
C VAL A 126 -5.23 5.25 17.18
N LEU A 127 -5.72 4.03 17.49
CA LEU A 127 -4.89 2.82 17.42
C LEU A 127 -4.31 2.60 16.03
N SER A 128 -5.05 2.92 14.95
CA SER A 128 -4.57 2.73 13.58
C SER A 128 -3.27 3.47 13.29
N VAL A 129 -3.07 4.66 13.91
CA VAL A 129 -1.86 5.47 13.74
C VAL A 129 -0.61 4.77 14.27
N PHE A 130 -0.76 3.93 15.31
CA PHE A 130 0.35 3.26 16.00
C PHE A 130 0.57 1.81 15.54
N THR A 131 -0.15 1.33 14.54
CA THR A 131 0.00 -0.07 14.11
C THR A 131 1.33 -0.31 13.41
N GLY A 132 1.99 -1.43 13.73
CA GLY A 132 3.24 -1.84 13.10
C GLY A 132 3.11 -2.00 11.58
N THR A 133 1.95 -2.47 11.11
CA THR A 133 1.72 -2.67 9.68
C THR A 133 1.64 -1.36 8.88
N VAL A 134 1.05 -0.28 9.43
CA VAL A 134 1.05 1.03 8.78
C VAL A 134 2.47 1.56 8.69
N SER A 135 3.20 1.49 9.78
CA SER A 135 4.60 1.87 9.85
C SER A 135 5.46 1.07 8.86
N PHE A 136 5.27 -0.26 8.79
CA PHE A 136 5.96 -1.13 7.84
C PHE A 136 5.71 -0.72 6.39
N LEU A 137 4.45 -0.48 6.02
CA LEU A 137 4.10 -0.10 4.64
C LEU A 137 4.61 1.29 4.26
N VAL A 138 4.67 2.22 5.21
CA VAL A 138 5.17 3.59 4.98
C VAL A 138 6.69 3.63 4.91
N TYR A 139 7.38 3.05 5.90
CA TYR A 139 8.81 3.28 6.11
C TYR A 139 9.72 2.13 5.64
N SER A 140 9.22 0.90 5.55
CA SER A 140 10.02 -0.23 5.05
C SER A 140 9.64 -0.65 3.64
N ALA A 141 8.36 -0.80 3.37
CA ALA A 141 7.91 -1.20 2.05
C ALA A 141 7.81 -0.01 1.07
N GLY A 142 7.44 1.19 1.56
CA GLY A 142 7.23 2.37 0.73
C GLY A 142 6.01 2.27 -0.18
N GLN A 143 5.02 1.44 0.18
CA GLN A 143 3.85 1.11 -0.66
C GLN A 143 2.78 2.21 -0.61
N LEU A 144 3.13 3.42 -1.03
CA LEU A 144 2.21 4.56 -1.05
C LEU A 144 0.91 4.30 -1.82
N PRO A 145 0.88 3.61 -2.98
CA PRO A 145 -0.38 3.28 -3.64
C PRO A 145 -1.33 2.46 -2.77
N THR A 146 -0.82 1.51 -2.00
CA THR A 146 -1.62 0.72 -1.05
C THR A 146 -2.10 1.56 0.12
N THR A 147 -1.21 2.39 0.70
CA THR A 147 -1.53 3.25 1.85
C THR A 147 -2.49 4.38 1.51
N LEU A 148 -2.58 4.82 0.25
CA LEU A 148 -3.58 5.77 -0.24
C LEU A 148 -4.90 5.08 -0.64
N SER A 149 -4.82 3.93 -1.32
CA SER A 149 -6.00 3.20 -1.79
C SER A 149 -6.86 2.65 -0.64
N ALA A 150 -6.22 2.08 0.38
CA ALA A 150 -6.92 1.47 1.51
C ALA A 150 -7.86 2.45 2.25
N PRO A 151 -7.44 3.66 2.64
CA PRO A 151 -8.34 4.62 3.28
C PRO A 151 -9.47 5.11 2.36
N LEU A 152 -9.21 5.35 1.08
CA LEU A 152 -10.26 5.71 0.12
C LEU A 152 -11.32 4.62 0.05
N TYR A 153 -10.89 3.37 0.07
CA TYR A 153 -11.79 2.23 0.10
C TYR A 153 -12.55 2.12 1.44
N LEU A 154 -11.89 2.27 2.59
CA LEU A 154 -12.55 2.30 3.89
C LEU A 154 -13.60 3.42 3.99
N LEU A 155 -13.33 4.57 3.39
CA LEU A 155 -14.29 5.68 3.30
C LEU A 155 -15.48 5.37 2.38
N ALA A 156 -15.33 4.51 1.37
CA ALA A 156 -16.41 4.10 0.49
C ALA A 156 -17.39 3.13 1.15
N LEU A 157 -16.93 2.26 2.07
CA LEU A 157 -17.72 1.20 2.68
C LEU A 157 -18.97 1.68 3.44
N PRO A 158 -18.94 2.74 4.27
CA PRO A 158 -20.14 3.29 4.89
C PRO A 158 -21.19 3.77 3.89
N TYR A 159 -20.76 4.29 2.75
CA TYR A 159 -21.67 4.69 1.67
C TYR A 159 -22.25 3.49 0.92
N PHE A 160 -21.46 2.43 0.72
CA PHE A 160 -21.95 1.15 0.22
C PHE A 160 -23.02 0.55 1.14
N TYR A 161 -22.80 0.55 2.45
CA TYR A 161 -23.78 0.15 3.45
C TYR A 161 -25.08 0.98 3.36
N GLN A 162 -24.97 2.31 3.34
CA GLN A 162 -26.09 3.24 3.28
C GLN A 162 -26.90 3.09 1.99
N TRP A 163 -26.24 2.94 0.85
CA TRP A 163 -26.90 2.69 -0.42
C TRP A 163 -27.65 1.35 -0.40
N SER A 164 -26.98 0.30 0.00
CA SER A 164 -27.57 -1.05 0.02
C SER A 164 -28.79 -1.13 0.92
N ARG A 165 -28.76 -0.45 2.07
CA ARG A 165 -29.84 -0.46 3.05
C ARG A 165 -30.96 0.54 2.78
N PHE A 166 -30.66 1.76 2.37
CA PHE A 166 -31.59 2.89 2.32
C PHE A 166 -31.83 3.47 0.92
N ALA A 167 -31.19 2.94 -0.13
CA ALA A 167 -31.27 3.46 -1.50
C ALA A 167 -30.89 4.95 -1.63
N SER A 168 -29.95 5.44 -0.82
CA SER A 168 -29.49 6.82 -0.86
C SER A 168 -28.62 7.07 -2.10
N TRP A 169 -29.15 7.79 -3.11
CA TRP A 169 -28.39 8.09 -4.31
C TRP A 169 -27.12 8.93 -4.06
N ARG A 170 -27.12 9.79 -3.01
CA ARG A 170 -25.92 10.54 -2.59
C ARG A 170 -24.84 9.60 -2.08
N SER A 171 -25.24 8.57 -1.32
CA SER A 171 -24.31 7.53 -0.86
C SER A 171 -23.82 6.67 -2.01
N LEU A 172 -24.67 6.35 -3.00
CA LEU A 172 -24.24 5.67 -4.23
C LEU A 172 -23.13 6.47 -4.91
N LEU A 173 -23.34 7.75 -5.20
CA LEU A 173 -22.34 8.58 -5.90
C LEU A 173 -21.04 8.72 -5.10
N LYS A 174 -21.13 9.01 -3.79
CA LYS A 174 -19.94 9.14 -2.94
C LYS A 174 -19.14 7.82 -2.85
N GLY A 175 -19.85 6.71 -2.67
CA GLY A 175 -19.24 5.38 -2.62
C GLY A 175 -18.56 5.01 -3.95
N LEU A 176 -19.21 5.29 -5.08
CA LEU A 176 -18.67 5.03 -6.41
C LEU A 176 -17.39 5.82 -6.66
N VAL A 177 -17.41 7.15 -6.50
CA VAL A 177 -16.21 7.96 -6.80
C VAL A 177 -15.04 7.64 -5.87
N LEU A 178 -15.29 7.32 -4.60
CA LEU A 178 -14.25 6.84 -3.67
C LEU A 178 -13.70 5.46 -4.09
N GLY A 179 -14.57 4.56 -4.54
CA GLY A 179 -14.15 3.26 -5.08
C GLY A 179 -13.31 3.39 -6.35
N LEU A 180 -13.69 4.31 -7.25
CA LEU A 180 -12.93 4.61 -8.47
C LEU A 180 -11.56 5.23 -8.14
N ALA A 181 -11.51 6.16 -7.20
CA ALA A 181 -10.26 6.75 -6.73
C ALA A 181 -9.37 5.71 -6.05
N ALA A 182 -9.94 4.80 -5.24
CA ALA A 182 -9.20 3.69 -4.65
C ALA A 182 -8.60 2.75 -5.71
N ALA A 183 -9.35 2.40 -6.75
CA ALA A 183 -8.85 1.60 -7.87
C ALA A 183 -7.76 2.32 -8.65
N SER A 184 -7.92 3.63 -8.87
CA SER A 184 -6.95 4.48 -9.57
C SER A 184 -5.66 4.69 -8.80
N ALA A 185 -5.69 4.57 -7.47
CA ALA A 185 -4.50 4.53 -6.62
C ALA A 185 -3.85 3.13 -6.65
N HIS A 186 -4.65 2.06 -6.45
CA HIS A 186 -4.16 0.67 -6.44
C HIS A 186 -5.29 -0.33 -6.66
N HIS A 187 -5.48 -0.79 -7.89
CA HIS A 187 -6.58 -1.70 -8.26
C HIS A 187 -6.60 -3.03 -7.49
N VAL A 188 -5.42 -3.56 -7.10
CA VAL A 188 -5.32 -4.79 -6.30
C VAL A 188 -5.94 -4.61 -4.92
N THR A 189 -5.80 -3.43 -4.29
CA THR A 189 -6.46 -3.14 -3.00
C THR A 189 -7.98 -3.15 -3.14
N LEU A 190 -8.53 -2.59 -4.22
CA LEU A 190 -9.97 -2.66 -4.48
C LEU A 190 -10.43 -4.11 -4.67
N LEU A 191 -9.71 -4.91 -5.44
CA LEU A 191 -10.05 -6.31 -5.72
C LEU A 191 -10.17 -7.12 -4.41
N PHE A 192 -9.13 -7.12 -3.59
CA PHE A 192 -9.14 -7.85 -2.31
C PHE A 192 -10.08 -7.22 -1.29
N GLY A 193 -10.16 -5.89 -1.25
CA GLY A 193 -11.10 -5.16 -0.41
C GLY A 193 -12.55 -5.54 -0.70
N SER A 194 -12.91 -5.77 -1.96
CA SER A 194 -14.26 -6.18 -2.36
C SER A 194 -14.67 -7.53 -1.76
N VAL A 195 -13.73 -8.44 -1.55
CA VAL A 195 -14.01 -9.74 -0.90
C VAL A 195 -13.89 -9.64 0.62
N LEU A 196 -12.79 -9.07 1.12
CA LEU A 196 -12.45 -9.13 2.54
C LEU A 196 -13.24 -8.12 3.40
N PHE A 197 -13.66 -6.99 2.84
CA PHE A 197 -14.36 -5.92 3.58
C PHE A 197 -15.80 -5.71 3.10
N ALA A 198 -16.06 -5.67 1.78
CA ALA A 198 -17.41 -5.39 1.30
C ALA A 198 -18.38 -6.55 1.59
N VAL A 199 -17.92 -7.80 1.60
CA VAL A 199 -18.78 -8.95 1.96
C VAL A 199 -19.24 -8.85 3.42
N PRO A 200 -18.39 -8.63 4.44
CA PRO A 200 -18.83 -8.36 5.81
C PRO A 200 -19.79 -7.18 5.92
N VAL A 201 -19.53 -6.07 5.21
CA VAL A 201 -20.40 -4.88 5.22
C VAL A 201 -21.75 -5.17 4.58
N LEU A 202 -21.79 -5.94 3.48
CA LEU A 202 -23.03 -6.38 2.86
C LEU A 202 -23.85 -7.29 3.78
N TRP A 203 -23.18 -8.24 4.45
CA TRP A 203 -23.79 -9.09 5.46
C TRP A 203 -24.41 -8.25 6.57
N LEU A 204 -23.69 -7.25 7.07
CA LEU A 204 -24.20 -6.32 8.08
C LEU A 204 -25.44 -5.56 7.57
N ALA A 205 -25.37 -4.99 6.37
CA ALA A 205 -26.51 -4.28 5.78
C ALA A 205 -27.74 -5.17 5.60
N TRP A 206 -27.51 -6.44 5.22
CA TRP A 206 -28.56 -7.43 5.03
C TRP A 206 -29.20 -7.86 6.36
N THR A 207 -28.38 -8.13 7.39
CA THR A 207 -28.89 -8.52 8.73
C THR A 207 -29.65 -7.36 9.38
N ASP A 208 -29.10 -6.15 9.36
CA ASP A 208 -29.72 -4.96 9.92
C ASP A 208 -31.06 -4.63 9.21
N ALA A 209 -31.15 -4.82 7.90
CA ALA A 209 -32.40 -4.63 7.16
C ALA A 209 -33.47 -5.66 7.58
N ARG A 210 -33.08 -6.91 7.78
CA ARG A 210 -33.99 -7.98 8.18
C ARG A 210 -34.52 -7.81 9.62
N THR A 211 -33.69 -7.35 10.53
CA THR A 211 -34.13 -7.05 11.91
C THR A 211 -35.13 -5.90 11.95
N GLU A 212 -35.10 -4.97 10.96
CA GLU A 212 -36.08 -3.89 10.79
C GLU A 212 -37.31 -4.31 9.96
N GLY A 213 -37.48 -5.58 9.63
CA GLY A 213 -38.59 -6.05 8.80
C GLY A 213 -38.48 -5.67 7.31
N ARG A 214 -37.34 -5.22 6.83
CA ARG A 214 -37.11 -4.87 5.43
C ARG A 214 -36.69 -6.08 4.60
N SER A 215 -36.96 -6.02 3.29
CA SER A 215 -36.62 -7.10 2.36
C SER A 215 -35.10 -7.21 2.17
N GLY A 216 -34.52 -8.37 2.54
CA GLY A 216 -33.13 -8.70 2.27
C GLY A 216 -32.81 -8.76 0.77
N ALA A 217 -33.78 -9.18 -0.08
CA ALA A 217 -33.60 -9.23 -1.53
C ALA A 217 -33.36 -7.81 -2.13
N SER A 218 -34.03 -6.78 -1.60
CA SER A 218 -33.81 -5.42 -2.06
C SER A 218 -32.41 -4.87 -1.68
N VAL A 219 -31.85 -5.32 -0.55
CA VAL A 219 -30.45 -5.00 -0.17
C VAL A 219 -29.47 -5.61 -1.16
N LEU A 220 -29.64 -6.90 -1.48
CA LEU A 220 -28.78 -7.62 -2.45
C LEU A 220 -28.89 -7.01 -3.86
N GLY A 221 -30.11 -6.66 -4.31
CA GLY A 221 -30.32 -6.03 -5.61
C GLY A 221 -29.60 -4.68 -5.71
N ARG A 222 -29.68 -3.83 -4.68
CA ARG A 222 -28.96 -2.55 -4.64
C ARG A 222 -27.44 -2.74 -4.54
N ALA A 223 -26.97 -3.71 -3.76
CA ALA A 223 -25.56 -4.05 -3.73
C ALA A 223 -25.04 -4.48 -5.10
N LEU A 224 -25.81 -5.29 -5.84
CA LEU A 224 -25.48 -5.68 -7.21
C LEU A 224 -25.36 -4.45 -8.14
N VAL A 225 -26.31 -3.52 -8.06
CA VAL A 225 -26.23 -2.27 -8.82
C VAL A 225 -24.94 -1.50 -8.51
N PHE A 226 -24.59 -1.36 -7.22
CA PHE A 226 -23.34 -0.71 -6.82
C PHE A 226 -22.11 -1.42 -7.40
N ILE A 227 -22.05 -2.75 -7.32
CA ILE A 227 -20.95 -3.56 -7.85
C ILE A 227 -20.82 -3.38 -9.36
N VAL A 228 -21.93 -3.50 -10.09
CA VAL A 228 -21.92 -3.35 -11.57
C VAL A 228 -21.44 -1.96 -11.98
N LEU A 229 -21.94 -0.90 -11.32
CA LEU A 229 -21.49 0.46 -11.59
C LEU A 229 -20.02 0.68 -11.22
N THR A 230 -19.55 0.08 -10.13
CA THR A 230 -18.12 0.15 -9.75
C THR A 230 -17.26 -0.56 -10.78
N VAL A 231 -17.61 -1.77 -11.20
CA VAL A 231 -16.85 -2.55 -12.21
C VAL A 231 -16.81 -1.81 -13.54
N ALA A 232 -17.96 -1.30 -14.01
CA ALA A 232 -18.03 -0.51 -15.23
C ALA A 232 -17.20 0.78 -15.13
N GLY A 233 -17.32 1.50 -14.01
CA GLY A 233 -16.54 2.71 -13.75
C GLY A 233 -15.04 2.46 -13.70
N VAL A 234 -14.58 1.40 -13.03
CA VAL A 234 -13.17 0.97 -13.01
C VAL A 234 -12.70 0.59 -14.42
N GLY A 235 -13.54 -0.11 -15.18
CA GLY A 235 -13.26 -0.43 -16.58
C GLY A 235 -13.02 0.81 -17.44
N ILE A 236 -13.79 1.87 -17.22
CA ILE A 236 -13.65 3.14 -17.94
C ILE A 236 -12.44 3.95 -17.44
N VAL A 237 -12.31 4.14 -16.12
CA VAL A 237 -11.25 4.99 -15.53
C VAL A 237 -9.87 4.41 -15.78
N LEU A 238 -9.73 3.09 -15.80
CA LEU A 238 -8.47 2.40 -16.07
C LEU A 238 -8.44 1.78 -17.49
N LEU A 239 -9.23 2.31 -18.45
CA LEU A 239 -9.32 1.76 -19.81
C LEU A 239 -7.95 1.59 -20.48
N PRO A 240 -7.02 2.57 -20.45
CA PRO A 240 -5.69 2.38 -21.05
C PRO A 240 -4.88 1.23 -20.42
N TYR A 241 -5.04 0.97 -19.12
CA TYR A 241 -4.42 -0.18 -18.46
C TYR A 241 -4.94 -1.51 -19.01
N TRP A 242 -6.25 -1.66 -19.19
CA TRP A 242 -6.84 -2.87 -19.74
C TRP A 242 -6.43 -3.10 -21.20
N ILE A 243 -6.36 -2.02 -21.98
CA ILE A 243 -5.89 -2.07 -23.38
C ILE A 243 -4.42 -2.52 -23.43
N ALA A 244 -3.56 -1.95 -22.57
CA ALA A 244 -2.16 -2.34 -22.52
C ALA A 244 -1.98 -3.83 -22.21
N ILE A 245 -2.74 -4.38 -21.25
CA ILE A 245 -2.69 -5.81 -20.90
C ILE A 245 -3.18 -6.71 -22.07
N VAL A 246 -4.23 -6.29 -22.78
CA VAL A 246 -4.77 -7.09 -23.90
C VAL A 246 -3.81 -7.09 -25.09
N ARG A 247 -3.20 -5.93 -25.41
CA ARG A 247 -2.24 -5.83 -26.52
C ARG A 247 -0.91 -6.51 -26.22
N HIS A 248 -0.41 -6.32 -24.99
CA HIS A 248 0.87 -6.83 -24.53
C HIS A 248 0.67 -7.52 -23.17
N PRO A 249 0.26 -8.81 -23.19
CA PRO A 249 0.08 -9.55 -21.94
C PRO A 249 1.34 -9.48 -21.08
N ILE A 250 1.17 -9.03 -19.85
CA ILE A 250 2.27 -8.89 -18.90
C ILE A 250 2.74 -10.28 -18.49
N GLU A 251 3.94 -10.66 -18.91
CA GLU A 251 4.60 -11.84 -18.37
C GLU A 251 5.10 -11.54 -16.97
N GLN A 252 4.31 -11.88 -15.98
CA GLN A 252 4.70 -11.81 -14.59
C GLN A 252 5.69 -12.93 -14.27
N MET A 253 6.94 -12.55 -14.02
CA MET A 253 7.93 -13.50 -13.53
C MET A 253 7.79 -13.72 -12.04
N PRO A 254 7.97 -14.96 -11.55
CA PRO A 254 8.08 -15.22 -10.13
C PRO A 254 9.28 -14.43 -9.57
N ILE A 255 9.00 -13.46 -8.71
CA ILE A 255 10.07 -12.72 -8.02
C ILE A 255 10.30 -13.41 -6.68
N PRO A 256 11.55 -13.78 -6.33
CA PRO A 256 11.83 -14.29 -4.99
C PRO A 256 11.36 -13.28 -3.93
N HIS A 257 10.47 -13.69 -3.03
CA HIS A 257 9.93 -12.79 -2.00
C HIS A 257 9.74 -13.52 -0.68
N GLY A 258 10.29 -12.96 0.39
CA GLY A 258 10.32 -13.58 1.72
C GLY A 258 8.93 -13.85 2.32
N SER A 259 7.91 -13.06 1.95
CA SER A 259 6.54 -13.28 2.45
C SER A 259 5.87 -14.58 1.96
N ARG A 260 6.48 -15.28 1.00
CA ARG A 260 6.00 -16.58 0.47
C ARG A 260 6.69 -17.78 1.10
N LEU A 261 7.67 -17.56 1.95
CA LEU A 261 8.40 -18.62 2.63
C LEU A 261 7.61 -19.16 3.83
N ASN A 262 7.99 -20.34 4.28
CA ASN A 262 7.49 -20.90 5.53
C ASN A 262 8.21 -20.21 6.70
N TYR A 263 7.48 -19.43 7.48
CA TYR A 263 8.02 -18.62 8.57
C TYR A 263 8.54 -19.44 9.76
N LEU A 264 8.05 -20.68 9.94
CA LEU A 264 8.56 -21.58 10.96
C LEU A 264 9.95 -22.13 10.61
N VAL A 265 10.24 -22.28 9.31
CA VAL A 265 11.55 -22.74 8.82
C VAL A 265 12.49 -21.56 8.63
N SER A 266 11.99 -20.48 8.04
CA SER A 266 12.74 -19.26 7.76
C SER A 266 12.33 -18.15 8.72
N TRP A 267 12.73 -18.26 9.98
CA TRP A 267 12.31 -17.40 11.09
C TRP A 267 12.57 -15.91 10.84
N ILE A 268 13.67 -15.58 10.15
CA ILE A 268 14.00 -14.19 9.84
C ILE A 268 12.93 -13.54 8.92
N HIS A 269 12.37 -14.31 7.98
CA HIS A 269 11.29 -13.84 7.13
C HIS A 269 9.97 -13.79 7.91
N GLY A 270 9.76 -14.72 8.86
CA GLY A 270 8.64 -14.64 9.81
C GLY A 270 8.71 -13.38 10.67
N LEU A 271 9.91 -13.03 11.14
CA LEU A 271 10.13 -11.78 11.88
C LEU A 271 9.77 -10.56 10.99
N ASN A 272 10.30 -10.48 9.78
CA ASN A 272 10.17 -9.32 8.90
C ASN A 272 8.77 -9.14 8.29
N TYR A 273 8.08 -10.23 7.93
CA TYR A 273 6.81 -10.16 7.20
C TYR A 273 5.58 -10.50 8.04
N PHE A 274 5.77 -10.93 9.29
CA PHE A 274 4.67 -11.28 10.18
C PHE A 274 4.80 -10.59 11.55
N VAL A 275 5.85 -10.88 12.30
CA VAL A 275 5.96 -10.38 13.69
C VAL A 275 6.08 -8.86 13.72
N ILE A 276 6.98 -8.27 12.94
CA ILE A 276 7.18 -6.82 12.88
C ILE A 276 5.93 -6.10 12.36
N PRO A 277 5.31 -6.50 11.22
CA PRO A 277 4.10 -5.84 10.75
C PRO A 277 2.92 -5.91 11.71
N TYR A 278 2.67 -7.04 12.36
CA TYR A 278 1.61 -7.11 13.36
C TYR A 278 1.99 -6.44 14.68
N GLY A 279 3.26 -6.45 15.05
CA GLY A 279 3.74 -5.83 16.28
C GLY A 279 2.96 -6.27 17.52
N ALA A 280 2.60 -5.30 18.37
CA ALA A 280 1.86 -5.55 19.61
C ALA A 280 0.48 -6.19 19.39
N MET A 281 -0.10 -6.15 18.17
CA MET A 281 -1.37 -6.78 17.89
C MET A 281 -1.33 -8.31 18.07
N ILE A 282 -0.15 -8.95 17.92
CA ILE A 282 0.02 -10.40 18.19
C ILE A 282 -0.34 -10.71 19.65
N LEU A 283 0.05 -9.85 20.59
CA LEU A 283 -0.27 -10.02 22.00
C LEU A 283 -1.76 -9.81 22.28
N ALA A 284 -2.42 -9.02 21.46
CA ALA A 284 -3.86 -8.76 21.56
C ALA A 284 -4.73 -9.86 20.91
N LEU A 285 -4.16 -10.80 20.14
CA LEU A 285 -4.91 -11.83 19.40
C LEU A 285 -5.94 -12.60 20.27
N PRO A 286 -5.60 -13.13 21.47
CA PRO A 286 -6.59 -13.84 22.29
C PRO A 286 -7.78 -12.96 22.64
N PHE A 287 -7.53 -11.70 22.95
CA PHE A 287 -8.57 -10.73 23.33
C PHE A 287 -9.43 -10.31 22.13
N ILE A 288 -8.84 -10.16 20.93
CA ILE A 288 -9.57 -9.93 19.68
C ILE A 288 -10.55 -11.08 19.43
N VAL A 289 -10.10 -12.32 19.62
CA VAL A 289 -10.93 -13.52 19.43
C VAL A 289 -12.08 -13.55 20.43
N ILE A 290 -11.79 -13.39 21.72
CA ILE A 290 -12.78 -13.42 22.79
C ILE A 290 -13.82 -12.31 22.57
N ARG A 291 -13.37 -11.08 22.34
CA ARG A 291 -14.26 -9.93 22.16
C ARG A 291 -15.09 -10.06 20.88
N GLY A 292 -14.46 -10.41 19.75
CA GLY A 292 -15.13 -10.58 18.47
C GLY A 292 -16.16 -11.71 18.47
N ALA A 293 -15.92 -12.79 19.21
CA ALA A 293 -16.88 -13.89 19.36
C ALA A 293 -18.04 -13.55 20.32
N ALA A 294 -17.75 -12.82 21.41
CA ALA A 294 -18.72 -12.43 22.42
C ALA A 294 -19.79 -11.46 21.88
N VAL A 295 -19.41 -10.53 21.00
CA VAL A 295 -20.31 -9.52 20.46
C VAL A 295 -20.87 -9.98 19.11
N PRO A 296 -22.18 -10.30 19.00
CA PRO A 296 -22.76 -10.87 17.77
C PRO A 296 -22.48 -10.04 16.50
N ARG A 297 -22.53 -8.70 16.61
CA ARG A 297 -22.26 -7.77 15.49
C ARG A 297 -20.83 -7.87 14.97
N LEU A 298 -19.85 -8.22 15.82
CA LEU A 298 -18.43 -8.33 15.47
C LEU A 298 -18.04 -9.70 14.90
N ARG A 299 -18.89 -10.72 15.00
CA ARG A 299 -18.54 -12.10 14.58
C ARG A 299 -18.16 -12.21 13.11
N ILE A 300 -18.90 -11.55 12.22
CA ILE A 300 -18.57 -11.59 10.78
C ILE A 300 -17.25 -10.86 10.50
N LEU A 301 -16.96 -9.80 11.23
CA LEU A 301 -15.69 -9.08 11.14
C LEU A 301 -14.53 -9.96 11.64
N LEU A 302 -14.74 -10.70 12.74
CA LEU A 302 -13.76 -11.68 13.24
C LEU A 302 -13.50 -12.80 12.24
N ILE A 303 -14.53 -13.29 11.54
CA ILE A 303 -14.36 -14.29 10.47
C ILE A 303 -13.51 -13.72 9.33
N ALA A 304 -13.81 -12.50 8.86
CA ALA A 304 -13.03 -11.83 7.83
C ALA A 304 -11.58 -11.58 8.27
N PHE A 305 -11.38 -11.21 9.53
CA PHE A 305 -10.06 -11.09 10.15
C PHE A 305 -9.28 -12.41 10.05
N TRP A 306 -9.89 -13.54 10.48
CA TRP A 306 -9.22 -14.83 10.45
C TRP A 306 -8.85 -15.29 9.04
N VAL A 307 -9.75 -15.12 8.06
CA VAL A 307 -9.45 -15.43 6.66
C VAL A 307 -8.24 -14.63 6.20
N THR A 308 -8.23 -13.33 6.47
CA THR A 308 -7.16 -12.43 6.06
C THR A 308 -5.85 -12.72 6.79
N PHE A 309 -5.93 -13.00 8.10
CA PHE A 309 -4.79 -13.36 8.93
C PHE A 309 -4.11 -14.64 8.44
N LEU A 310 -4.89 -15.68 8.12
CA LEU A 310 -4.37 -16.94 7.59
C LEU A 310 -3.71 -16.77 6.22
N LEU A 311 -4.25 -15.89 5.37
CA LEU A 311 -3.61 -15.53 4.11
C LEU A 311 -2.28 -14.80 4.33
N GLY A 312 -2.19 -13.95 5.35
CA GLY A 312 -0.96 -13.25 5.75
C GLY A 312 0.16 -14.16 6.25
N LEU A 313 -0.15 -15.43 6.57
CA LEU A 313 0.88 -16.43 6.92
C LEU A 313 1.69 -16.92 5.70
N GLY A 314 1.36 -16.47 4.49
CA GLY A 314 2.11 -16.76 3.27
C GLY A 314 2.33 -18.26 3.05
N GLY A 315 3.58 -18.68 2.84
CA GLY A 315 3.94 -20.08 2.62
C GLY A 315 4.00 -20.96 3.88
N THR A 316 3.68 -20.40 5.06
CA THR A 316 3.63 -21.16 6.32
C THR A 316 2.46 -22.14 6.35
N THR A 317 1.38 -21.81 5.64
CA THR A 317 0.21 -22.68 5.45
C THR A 317 -0.02 -22.96 3.97
N PRO A 318 -0.66 -24.08 3.59
CA PRO A 318 -0.98 -24.38 2.20
C PRO A 318 -2.11 -23.50 1.66
N LEU A 319 -2.88 -22.82 2.51
CA LEU A 319 -4.09 -22.10 2.17
C LEU A 319 -3.88 -21.01 1.11
N PRO A 320 -2.88 -20.12 1.20
CA PRO A 320 -2.66 -19.11 0.16
C PRO A 320 -2.38 -19.73 -1.21
N ARG A 321 -1.56 -20.78 -1.26
CA ARG A 321 -1.26 -21.47 -2.53
C ARG A 321 -2.48 -22.18 -3.12
N LEU A 322 -3.33 -22.77 -2.28
CA LEU A 322 -4.58 -23.40 -2.72
C LEU A 322 -5.57 -22.38 -3.29
N ILE A 323 -5.69 -21.20 -2.67
CA ILE A 323 -6.62 -20.16 -3.12
C ILE A 323 -6.12 -19.45 -4.37
N PHE A 324 -4.83 -19.09 -4.41
CA PHE A 324 -4.29 -18.23 -5.47
C PHE A 324 -3.65 -19.01 -6.63
N GLY A 325 -3.38 -20.31 -6.47
CA GLY A 325 -2.74 -21.11 -7.52
C GLY A 325 -1.43 -20.47 -7.99
N ARG A 326 -1.31 -20.21 -9.30
CA ARG A 326 -0.14 -19.56 -9.92
C ARG A 326 0.06 -18.11 -9.46
N ALA A 327 -0.99 -17.41 -9.07
CA ALA A 327 -0.88 -16.04 -8.57
C ALA A 327 -0.14 -15.98 -7.21
N PHE A 328 -0.03 -17.11 -6.48
CA PHE A 328 0.79 -17.19 -5.26
C PHE A 328 2.25 -16.78 -5.51
N ASP A 329 2.82 -17.13 -6.65
CA ASP A 329 4.22 -16.87 -6.97
C ASP A 329 4.48 -15.40 -7.41
N ILE A 330 3.42 -14.61 -7.53
CA ILE A 330 3.46 -13.18 -7.93
C ILE A 330 3.05 -12.28 -6.77
N LEU A 331 2.02 -12.69 -5.98
CA LEU A 331 1.50 -11.90 -4.87
C LEU A 331 2.51 -11.78 -3.73
N THR A 332 2.49 -10.64 -3.06
CA THR A 332 3.21 -10.40 -1.82
C THR A 332 2.22 -10.42 -0.65
N PHE A 333 2.52 -11.18 0.40
CA PHE A 333 1.56 -11.52 1.46
C PHE A 333 1.60 -10.58 2.66
N GLU A 334 2.57 -9.70 2.77
CA GLU A 334 2.61 -8.66 3.80
C GLU A 334 1.42 -7.69 3.73
N ARG A 335 0.79 -7.54 2.58
CA ARG A 335 -0.42 -6.72 2.42
C ARG A 335 -1.61 -7.25 3.23
N PHE A 336 -1.68 -8.57 3.40
CA PHE A 336 -2.74 -9.19 4.21
C PHE A 336 -2.60 -8.83 5.68
N THR A 337 -1.39 -8.50 6.17
CA THR A 337 -1.21 -8.03 7.55
C THR A 337 -1.88 -6.66 7.76
N LEU A 338 -1.81 -5.75 6.78
CA LEU A 338 -2.55 -4.48 6.82
C LEU A 338 -4.06 -4.74 6.87
N TRP A 339 -4.57 -5.54 5.96
CA TRP A 339 -6.00 -5.76 5.85
C TRP A 339 -6.56 -6.49 7.08
N ALA A 340 -5.84 -7.47 7.61
CA ALA A 340 -6.21 -8.12 8.87
C ALA A 340 -6.21 -7.12 10.04
N THR A 341 -5.20 -6.26 10.12
CA THR A 341 -5.14 -5.21 11.14
C THR A 341 -6.35 -4.28 11.06
N LEU A 342 -6.68 -3.79 9.86
CA LEU A 342 -7.84 -2.91 9.67
C LEU A 342 -9.17 -3.56 10.05
N LEU A 343 -9.32 -4.88 9.82
CA LEU A 343 -10.49 -5.65 10.27
C LEU A 343 -10.52 -5.85 11.80
N ALA A 344 -9.37 -5.94 12.45
CA ALA A 344 -9.28 -6.09 13.90
C ALA A 344 -9.51 -4.77 14.66
N LEU A 345 -9.23 -3.61 14.06
CA LEU A 345 -9.28 -2.32 14.74
C LEU A 345 -10.64 -1.99 15.38
N PRO A 346 -11.82 -2.23 14.76
CA PRO A 346 -13.10 -2.03 15.44
C PRO A 346 -13.26 -2.92 16.66
N ILE A 347 -12.76 -4.16 16.62
CA ILE A 347 -12.81 -5.10 17.75
C ILE A 347 -11.91 -4.60 18.88
N LEU A 348 -10.70 -4.14 18.54
CA LEU A 348 -9.74 -3.56 19.49
C LEU A 348 -10.27 -2.27 20.11
N GLY A 349 -10.89 -1.39 19.34
CA GLY A 349 -11.53 -0.17 19.84
C GLY A 349 -12.59 -0.48 20.90
N SER A 350 -13.46 -1.46 20.61
CA SER A 350 -14.47 -1.94 21.54
C SER A 350 -13.87 -2.61 22.79
N LEU A 351 -12.76 -3.34 22.64
CA LEU A 351 -12.04 -3.93 23.76
C LEU A 351 -11.43 -2.85 24.67
N VAL A 352 -10.76 -1.86 24.09
CA VAL A 352 -10.14 -0.75 24.85
C VAL A 352 -11.20 0.05 25.57
N GLU A 353 -12.35 0.30 24.96
CA GLU A 353 -13.48 0.95 25.60
C GLU A 353 -13.95 0.18 26.85
N ASP A 354 -14.20 -1.11 26.73
CA ASP A 354 -14.59 -1.98 27.85
C ASP A 354 -13.56 -1.96 29.00
N LEU A 355 -12.27 -1.98 28.65
CA LEU A 355 -11.19 -1.91 29.62
C LEU A 355 -11.18 -0.56 30.36
N LEU A 356 -11.34 0.55 29.64
CA LEU A 356 -11.42 1.89 30.23
C LEU A 356 -12.61 2.03 31.18
N ASP A 357 -13.76 1.44 30.84
CA ASP A 357 -14.95 1.47 31.68
C ASP A 357 -14.81 0.57 32.93
N ARG A 358 -14.26 -0.63 32.75
CA ARG A 358 -14.02 -1.58 33.86
C ARG A 358 -13.03 -1.04 34.88
N PHE A 359 -12.01 -0.33 34.44
CA PHE A 359 -10.96 0.23 35.30
C PHE A 359 -11.17 1.69 35.69
N ARG A 360 -12.35 2.25 35.38
CA ARG A 360 -12.69 3.66 35.63
C ARG A 360 -12.46 4.08 37.08
N ASP A 361 -12.85 3.25 38.04
CA ASP A 361 -12.71 3.53 39.47
C ASP A 361 -11.29 3.22 40.02
N ARG A 362 -10.46 2.61 39.19
CA ARG A 362 -9.07 2.30 39.50
C ARG A 362 -8.13 3.13 38.62
N GLY A 363 -8.31 4.44 38.59
CA GLY A 363 -7.67 5.37 37.66
C GLY A 363 -6.16 5.20 37.50
N ALA A 364 -5.43 4.96 38.60
CA ALA A 364 -4.01 4.70 38.54
C ALA A 364 -3.63 3.43 37.77
N PHE A 365 -4.42 2.36 37.93
CA PHE A 365 -4.21 1.10 37.19
C PHE A 365 -4.57 1.23 35.72
N ALA A 366 -5.65 1.93 35.39
CA ALA A 366 -6.05 2.19 34.01
C ALA A 366 -5.00 3.04 33.28
N VAL A 367 -4.48 4.10 33.95
CA VAL A 367 -3.40 4.95 33.41
C VAL A 367 -2.11 4.14 33.23
N ALA A 368 -1.73 3.32 34.22
CA ALA A 368 -0.55 2.47 34.12
C ALA A 368 -0.68 1.43 33.01
N SER A 369 -1.86 0.78 32.88
CA SER A 369 -2.12 -0.18 31.81
C SER A 369 -2.13 0.46 30.43
N ALA A 370 -2.73 1.64 30.28
CA ALA A 370 -2.69 2.41 29.05
C ALA A 370 -1.26 2.86 28.71
N ALA A 371 -0.49 3.29 29.70
CA ALA A 371 0.92 3.67 29.52
C ALA A 371 1.79 2.47 29.11
N VAL A 372 1.61 1.30 29.73
CA VAL A 372 2.32 0.07 29.38
C VAL A 372 1.92 -0.39 27.97
N LEU A 373 0.63 -0.34 27.62
CA LEU A 373 0.16 -0.68 26.28
C LEU A 373 0.71 0.30 25.23
N THR A 374 0.67 1.61 25.53
CA THR A 374 1.23 2.65 24.65
C THR A 374 2.74 2.46 24.49
N LEU A 375 3.44 2.17 25.60
CA LEU A 375 4.87 1.88 25.56
C LEU A 375 5.18 0.60 24.78
N ALA A 376 4.40 -0.47 24.95
CA ALA A 376 4.57 -1.72 24.18
C ALA A 376 4.30 -1.49 22.68
N LEU A 377 3.27 -0.71 22.35
CA LEU A 377 2.98 -0.29 20.99
C LEU A 377 4.10 0.59 20.42
N ALA A 378 4.57 1.57 21.19
CA ALA A 378 5.66 2.46 20.80
C ALA A 378 7.00 1.72 20.66
N LEU A 379 7.32 0.80 21.57
CA LEU A 379 8.54 -0.01 21.50
C LEU A 379 8.48 -1.01 20.33
N GLY A 380 7.32 -1.62 20.08
CA GLY A 380 7.10 -2.42 18.88
C GLY A 380 7.27 -1.60 17.60
N TRP A 381 6.87 -0.34 17.65
CA TRP A 381 7.00 0.60 16.55
C TRP A 381 8.41 1.19 16.40
N LEU A 382 9.11 1.51 17.51
CA LEU A 382 10.47 2.08 17.55
C LEU A 382 11.57 1.03 17.28
N ASN A 383 11.40 -0.21 17.73
CA ASN A 383 12.33 -1.30 17.39
C ASN A 383 12.25 -1.72 15.92
N TRP A 384 11.37 -1.08 15.19
CA TRP A 384 11.07 -1.38 13.85
C TRP A 384 11.85 -0.47 12.90
N SER A 385 12.25 -1.03 11.83
CA SER A 385 12.93 -0.60 10.64
C SER A 385 13.41 0.88 10.45
N PRO A 386 12.63 1.95 10.64
CA PRO A 386 13.10 3.30 10.30
C PRO A 386 14.38 3.74 11.03
N PHE A 387 14.63 3.17 12.21
CA PHE A 387 15.78 3.54 13.03
C PHE A 387 16.97 2.58 12.93
N HIS A 388 16.82 1.46 12.23
CA HIS A 388 17.82 0.39 12.15
C HIS A 388 18.27 0.05 10.74
N THR A 389 17.80 0.76 9.72
CA THR A 389 18.28 0.56 8.36
C THR A 389 19.59 1.31 8.12
N THR A 390 20.55 0.64 7.53
CA THR A 390 21.69 1.30 6.89
C THR A 390 21.15 2.22 5.82
N GLY A 391 21.55 3.49 5.84
CA GLY A 391 21.13 4.46 4.84
C GLY A 391 21.29 3.91 3.43
N GLY A 392 20.42 4.32 2.50
CA GLY A 392 20.49 3.92 1.10
C GLY A 392 21.83 4.27 0.49
N LEU A 393 22.18 3.58 -0.59
CA LEU A 393 23.42 3.86 -1.35
C LEU A 393 23.44 5.33 -1.81
N ASN A 394 24.54 6.05 -1.53
CA ASN A 394 24.73 7.39 -2.05
C ASN A 394 25.02 7.33 -3.55
N VAL A 395 24.09 7.81 -4.35
CA VAL A 395 24.17 7.78 -5.82
C VAL A 395 24.44 9.13 -6.46
N ASP A 396 24.67 10.18 -5.67
CA ASP A 396 24.80 11.56 -6.16
C ASP A 396 25.97 11.72 -7.13
N SER A 397 27.09 11.03 -6.87
CA SER A 397 28.25 11.01 -7.79
C SER A 397 27.92 10.32 -9.12
N VAL A 398 27.12 9.27 -9.11
CA VAL A 398 26.63 8.57 -10.32
C VAL A 398 25.71 9.49 -11.14
N VAL A 399 24.78 10.17 -10.48
CA VAL A 399 23.89 11.15 -11.12
C VAL A 399 24.71 12.28 -11.73
N SER A 400 25.69 12.84 -10.99
CA SER A 400 26.57 13.89 -11.47
C SER A 400 27.40 13.44 -12.66
N PHE A 401 27.91 12.21 -12.68
CA PHE A 401 28.61 11.63 -13.82
C PHE A 401 27.72 11.54 -15.06
N LEU A 402 26.50 11.03 -14.91
CA LEU A 402 25.56 10.84 -16.01
C LEU A 402 25.06 12.16 -16.61
N ASN A 403 25.06 13.26 -15.84
CA ASN A 403 24.57 14.57 -16.26
C ASN A 403 25.65 15.49 -16.85
N ARG A 404 26.93 15.05 -16.93
CA ARG A 404 28.04 15.83 -17.45
C ARG A 404 28.57 15.26 -18.76
N ASP A 405 29.36 16.06 -19.50
CA ASP A 405 30.19 15.66 -20.61
C ASP A 405 29.47 14.93 -21.76
N GLY A 406 28.14 15.09 -21.86
CA GLY A 406 27.31 14.39 -22.85
C GLY A 406 27.15 12.89 -22.59
N HIS A 407 27.38 12.44 -21.35
CA HIS A 407 27.18 11.03 -20.99
C HIS A 407 25.74 10.60 -21.12
N ASP A 408 24.78 11.50 -21.03
CA ASP A 408 23.33 11.27 -21.22
C ASP A 408 22.94 10.90 -22.66
N GLN A 409 23.85 11.05 -23.63
CA GLN A 409 23.66 10.52 -24.99
C GLN A 409 23.71 8.98 -25.01
N TYR A 410 24.19 8.35 -23.96
CA TYR A 410 24.33 6.91 -23.85
C TYR A 410 23.38 6.36 -22.77
N ARG A 411 23.07 5.07 -22.89
CA ARG A 411 22.36 4.37 -21.82
C ARG A 411 23.35 3.82 -20.80
N TYR A 412 22.83 3.65 -19.60
CA TYR A 412 23.56 3.07 -18.49
C TYR A 412 22.87 1.82 -17.93
N LEU A 413 23.59 1.08 -17.12
CA LEU A 413 23.12 -0.05 -16.31
C LEU A 413 23.70 0.09 -14.91
N THR A 414 22.94 -0.27 -13.88
CA THR A 414 23.41 -0.41 -12.51
C THR A 414 23.42 -1.89 -12.11
N LEU A 415 24.41 -2.32 -11.33
CA LEU A 415 24.50 -3.69 -10.82
C LEU A 415 24.70 -3.69 -9.31
N GLY A 416 23.75 -4.30 -8.58
CA GLY A 416 23.74 -4.33 -7.13
C GLY A 416 23.19 -3.07 -6.46
N PHE A 417 22.50 -2.19 -7.18
CA PHE A 417 21.95 -0.93 -6.64
C PHE A 417 20.60 -1.11 -5.91
N GLY A 418 19.90 -2.23 -6.16
CA GLY A 418 18.56 -2.40 -5.63
C GLY A 418 17.66 -1.22 -5.99
N ASN A 419 16.87 -0.75 -5.03
CA ASN A 419 15.93 0.39 -5.18
C ASN A 419 16.61 1.76 -5.42
N SER A 420 17.92 1.88 -5.23
CA SER A 420 18.65 3.11 -5.56
C SER A 420 18.75 3.37 -7.07
N LEU A 421 18.47 2.36 -7.92
CA LEU A 421 18.34 2.54 -9.38
C LEU A 421 17.25 3.58 -9.70
N SER A 422 16.10 3.53 -9.04
CA SER A 422 15.01 4.50 -9.24
C SER A 422 15.44 5.92 -8.91
N LYS A 423 16.24 6.12 -7.85
CA LYS A 423 16.80 7.43 -7.48
C LYS A 423 17.75 7.95 -8.59
N VAL A 424 18.66 7.10 -9.09
CA VAL A 424 19.53 7.46 -10.22
C VAL A 424 18.70 7.88 -11.43
N SER A 425 17.68 7.08 -11.79
CA SER A 425 16.84 7.34 -12.97
C SER A 425 15.99 8.61 -12.84
N THR A 426 15.59 8.97 -11.62
CA THR A 426 14.80 10.19 -11.35
C THR A 426 15.63 11.44 -11.59
N PHE A 427 16.88 11.46 -11.12
CA PHE A 427 17.70 12.67 -11.08
C PHE A 427 18.77 12.75 -12.18
N SER A 428 18.96 11.69 -12.99
CA SER A 428 19.83 11.75 -14.17
C SER A 428 19.04 12.06 -15.44
N THR A 429 19.73 12.72 -16.40
CA THR A 429 19.20 12.94 -17.76
C THR A 429 19.33 11.69 -18.64
N ALA A 430 20.29 10.81 -18.33
CA ALA A 430 20.53 9.56 -19.06
C ALA A 430 19.41 8.52 -18.87
N ASN A 431 19.29 7.62 -19.85
CA ASN A 431 18.31 6.53 -19.85
C ASN A 431 18.97 5.20 -19.48
N SER A 432 18.26 4.31 -18.81
CA SER A 432 18.74 2.98 -18.43
C SER A 432 18.18 1.87 -19.36
N VAL A 433 18.96 0.81 -19.53
CA VAL A 433 18.46 -0.43 -20.17
C VAL A 433 17.66 -1.31 -19.19
N ASP A 434 17.72 -1.03 -17.90
CA ASP A 434 17.06 -1.76 -16.82
C ASP A 434 16.09 -0.87 -16.04
N GLY A 435 15.29 -1.45 -15.14
CA GLY A 435 14.34 -0.73 -14.30
C GLY A 435 13.79 -1.60 -13.18
N GLU A 436 13.17 -0.99 -12.19
CA GLU A 436 12.59 -1.70 -11.04
C GLU A 436 11.17 -2.22 -11.27
N TYR A 437 10.50 -1.77 -12.35
CA TYR A 437 9.13 -2.19 -12.64
C TYR A 437 9.10 -3.36 -13.65
N ASN A 438 9.23 -4.57 -13.14
CA ASN A 438 9.41 -5.80 -13.91
C ASN A 438 8.29 -6.08 -14.92
N SER A 439 7.06 -5.67 -14.62
CA SER A 439 5.89 -5.90 -15.47
C SER A 439 5.93 -5.09 -16.78
N ALA A 440 6.77 -4.06 -16.85
CA ALA A 440 6.89 -3.19 -18.02
C ALA A 440 8.05 -3.57 -18.95
N ARG A 441 8.88 -4.57 -18.58
CA ARG A 441 10.02 -4.97 -19.41
C ARG A 441 9.56 -5.65 -20.69
N LEU A 442 10.09 -5.21 -21.83
CA LEU A 442 9.79 -5.78 -23.14
C LEU A 442 11.06 -6.14 -23.93
N LEU A 443 12.26 -5.86 -23.38
CA LEU A 443 13.52 -6.14 -24.06
C LEU A 443 13.70 -7.65 -24.22
N PRO A 444 14.01 -8.14 -25.46
CA PRO A 444 14.16 -9.57 -25.74
C PRO A 444 15.23 -10.25 -24.87
N GLU A 445 16.28 -9.53 -24.51
CA GLU A 445 17.36 -10.02 -23.65
C GLU A 445 16.87 -10.36 -22.23
N MET A 446 15.80 -9.71 -21.77
CA MET A 446 15.20 -9.98 -20.48
C MET A 446 14.06 -10.99 -20.56
N THR A 447 13.17 -10.83 -21.52
CA THR A 447 11.97 -11.70 -21.65
C THR A 447 12.32 -13.11 -22.08
N ARG A 448 13.27 -13.28 -23.02
CA ARG A 448 13.69 -14.59 -23.53
C ARG A 448 14.23 -15.52 -22.43
N PHE A 449 14.97 -14.99 -21.47
CA PHE A 449 15.57 -15.78 -20.41
C PHE A 449 14.74 -15.76 -19.12
N GLY A 450 13.71 -14.89 -19.07
CA GLY A 450 12.84 -14.80 -17.91
C GLY A 450 13.45 -14.06 -16.72
N SER A 451 14.34 -13.09 -16.95
CA SER A 451 14.83 -12.22 -15.89
C SER A 451 13.82 -11.13 -15.55
N ALA A 452 13.72 -10.79 -14.28
CA ALA A 452 12.90 -9.66 -13.85
C ALA A 452 13.69 -8.33 -13.92
N GLN A 453 14.94 -8.33 -13.49
CA GLN A 453 15.82 -7.16 -13.42
C GLN A 453 17.26 -7.56 -13.70
N LEU A 454 18.04 -6.67 -14.28
CA LEU A 454 19.47 -6.84 -14.48
C LEU A 454 20.29 -6.37 -13.28
N THR A 455 19.85 -5.30 -12.61
CA THR A 455 20.52 -4.77 -11.40
C THR A 455 20.70 -5.81 -10.30
N SER A 456 19.78 -6.77 -10.23
CA SER A 456 19.77 -7.87 -9.25
C SER A 456 19.92 -9.25 -9.91
N ALA A 457 20.55 -9.34 -11.08
CA ALA A 457 20.61 -10.53 -11.93
C ALA A 457 21.01 -11.81 -11.19
N LYS A 458 21.98 -11.75 -10.26
CA LYS A 458 22.43 -12.93 -9.49
C LYS A 458 21.30 -13.60 -8.69
N PHE A 459 20.33 -12.84 -8.21
CA PHE A 459 19.21 -13.38 -7.41
C PHE A 459 18.17 -14.13 -8.27
N PHE A 460 18.21 -13.95 -9.59
CA PHE A 460 17.38 -14.71 -10.54
C PHE A 460 18.13 -15.92 -11.12
N GLY A 461 19.28 -16.28 -10.55
CA GLY A 461 20.07 -17.46 -10.93
C GLY A 461 20.53 -17.42 -12.40
N ALA A 462 20.46 -18.57 -13.08
CA ALA A 462 20.90 -18.69 -14.49
C ALA A 462 20.14 -17.72 -15.41
N ALA A 463 18.82 -17.62 -15.26
CA ALA A 463 17.99 -16.74 -16.09
C ALA A 463 18.42 -15.26 -16.00
N GLY A 464 18.71 -14.77 -14.79
CA GLY A 464 19.21 -13.41 -14.58
C GLY A 464 20.60 -13.20 -15.19
N MET A 465 21.52 -14.14 -14.96
CA MET A 465 22.88 -14.04 -15.49
C MET A 465 22.93 -14.17 -17.02
N ASP A 466 22.09 -14.97 -17.63
CA ASP A 466 22.00 -15.12 -19.09
C ASP A 466 21.40 -13.87 -19.73
N SER A 467 20.38 -13.26 -19.09
CA SER A 467 19.85 -11.94 -19.50
C SER A 467 20.92 -10.87 -19.44
N LEU A 468 21.69 -10.81 -18.34
CA LEU A 468 22.80 -9.84 -18.21
C LEU A 468 23.87 -10.06 -19.29
N ARG A 469 24.29 -11.29 -19.52
CA ARG A 469 25.25 -11.62 -20.60
C ARG A 469 24.74 -11.18 -21.96
N ALA A 470 23.49 -11.49 -22.29
CA ALA A 470 22.86 -11.08 -23.56
C ALA A 470 22.81 -9.56 -23.70
N MET A 471 22.48 -8.84 -22.65
CA MET A 471 22.48 -7.37 -22.66
C MET A 471 23.87 -6.80 -22.89
N LEU A 472 24.91 -7.34 -22.23
CA LEU A 472 26.30 -6.91 -22.43
C LEU A 472 26.83 -7.20 -23.84
N GLN A 473 26.43 -8.31 -24.46
CA GLN A 473 26.75 -8.65 -25.85
C GLN A 473 26.09 -7.69 -26.85
N HIS A 474 24.89 -7.20 -26.55
CA HIS A 474 24.15 -6.26 -27.38
C HIS A 474 24.32 -4.78 -26.97
N ALA A 475 25.36 -4.44 -26.23
CA ALA A 475 25.60 -3.08 -25.72
C ALA A 475 25.53 -2.00 -26.83
N ASN A 476 26.11 -2.28 -28.02
CA ASN A 476 26.09 -1.34 -29.15
C ASN A 476 24.68 -1.10 -29.70
N ARG A 477 23.80 -2.12 -29.71
CA ARG A 477 22.42 -1.97 -30.14
C ARG A 477 21.64 -0.99 -29.28
N TYR A 478 21.92 -1.01 -27.97
CA TYR A 478 21.23 -0.17 -26.99
C TYR A 478 21.94 1.14 -26.71
N GLY A 479 23.18 1.35 -27.21
CA GLY A 479 24.00 2.47 -26.81
C GLY A 479 24.36 2.38 -25.31
N LEU A 480 24.50 1.18 -24.77
CA LEU A 480 24.88 0.93 -23.37
C LEU A 480 26.40 1.11 -23.24
N LYS A 481 26.82 2.27 -22.73
CA LYS A 481 28.22 2.64 -22.58
C LYS A 481 28.74 2.63 -21.16
N PHE A 482 27.88 2.87 -20.17
CA PHE A 482 28.27 2.99 -18.77
C PHE A 482 27.59 1.94 -17.90
N ILE A 483 28.36 1.32 -17.01
CA ILE A 483 27.85 0.40 -15.99
C ILE A 483 28.39 0.83 -14.63
N PHE A 484 27.50 0.97 -13.67
CA PHE A 484 27.84 1.27 -12.28
C PHE A 484 27.62 0.03 -11.43
N VAL A 485 28.64 -0.36 -10.68
CA VAL A 485 28.64 -1.61 -9.91
C VAL A 485 28.84 -1.29 -8.44
N HIS A 486 27.87 -1.68 -7.62
CA HIS A 486 27.99 -1.71 -6.16
C HIS A 486 28.33 -3.11 -5.64
N ASP A 487 27.89 -4.16 -6.35
CA ASP A 487 28.13 -5.54 -5.97
C ASP A 487 29.31 -6.13 -6.77
N PRO A 488 30.51 -6.33 -6.14
CA PRO A 488 31.69 -6.81 -6.81
C PRO A 488 31.55 -8.18 -7.51
N TYR A 489 30.48 -8.93 -7.19
CA TYR A 489 30.17 -10.22 -7.84
C TYR A 489 30.15 -10.11 -9.37
N TYR A 490 29.78 -8.95 -9.91
CA TYR A 490 29.66 -8.74 -11.36
C TYR A 490 30.97 -8.34 -12.05
N ASN A 491 32.01 -7.90 -11.31
CA ASN A 491 33.25 -7.40 -11.88
C ASN A 491 33.95 -8.38 -12.86
N PRO A 492 34.10 -9.67 -12.53
CA PRO A 492 34.74 -10.62 -13.45
C PRO A 492 34.00 -10.76 -14.78
N LEU A 493 32.66 -10.71 -14.76
CA LEU A 493 31.86 -10.75 -15.97
C LEU A 493 32.08 -9.54 -16.85
N LEU A 494 32.20 -8.34 -16.27
CA LEU A 494 32.44 -7.11 -17.01
C LEU A 494 33.83 -7.10 -17.66
N VAL A 495 34.87 -7.50 -16.94
CA VAL A 495 36.21 -7.66 -17.49
C VAL A 495 36.21 -8.61 -18.69
N PHE A 496 35.57 -9.79 -18.53
CA PHE A 496 35.48 -10.79 -19.59
C PHE A 496 34.69 -10.28 -20.81
N ALA A 497 33.67 -9.42 -20.59
CA ALA A 497 32.86 -8.83 -21.65
C ALA A 497 33.51 -7.57 -22.29
N GLY A 498 34.79 -7.26 -21.94
CA GLY A 498 35.58 -6.18 -22.55
C GLY A 498 35.23 -4.80 -22.00
N TRP A 499 34.69 -4.68 -20.80
CA TRP A 499 34.47 -3.42 -20.12
C TRP A 499 35.73 -3.01 -19.33
N ARG A 500 35.99 -1.73 -19.23
CA ARG A 500 37.13 -1.17 -18.45
C ARG A 500 36.59 -0.32 -17.30
N GLN A 501 37.15 -0.52 -16.11
CA GLN A 501 36.88 0.36 -14.97
C GLN A 501 37.51 1.73 -15.23
N VAL A 502 36.73 2.80 -15.07
CA VAL A 502 37.17 4.17 -15.37
C VAL A 502 37.21 5.05 -14.12
N GLU A 503 36.35 4.83 -13.15
CA GLU A 503 36.21 5.68 -11.96
C GLU A 503 35.70 4.89 -10.77
N THR A 504 35.84 5.43 -9.55
CA THR A 504 35.26 4.88 -8.32
C THR A 504 34.64 5.98 -7.50
N TYR A 505 33.51 5.72 -6.87
CA TYR A 505 32.74 6.67 -6.08
C TYR A 505 32.43 6.12 -4.69
N ASP A 506 32.00 7.00 -3.81
CA ASP A 506 31.56 6.69 -2.45
C ASP A 506 32.61 5.84 -1.70
N SER A 507 33.86 6.36 -1.66
CA SER A 507 35.00 5.67 -1.01
C SER A 507 35.25 4.24 -1.51
N GLY A 508 34.94 3.96 -2.78
CA GLY A 508 35.13 2.64 -3.39
C GLY A 508 33.90 1.74 -3.37
N ALA A 509 32.78 2.20 -2.80
CA ALA A 509 31.53 1.43 -2.76
C ALA A 509 30.90 1.25 -4.15
N ILE A 510 31.15 2.18 -5.09
CA ILE A 510 30.66 2.13 -6.46
C ILE A 510 31.82 2.20 -7.42
N THR A 511 31.87 1.30 -8.40
CA THR A 511 32.81 1.34 -9.52
C THR A 511 32.08 1.66 -10.82
N ALA A 512 32.61 2.61 -11.58
CA ALA A 512 32.11 2.93 -12.91
C ALA A 512 32.93 2.21 -13.98
N TRP A 513 32.24 1.61 -14.92
CA TRP A 513 32.81 0.87 -16.05
C TRP A 513 32.36 1.49 -17.36
N SER A 514 33.22 1.53 -18.35
CA SER A 514 32.92 2.03 -19.68
C SER A 514 33.36 1.03 -20.74
N LYS A 515 32.68 1.04 -21.86
CA LYS A 515 33.06 0.30 -23.06
C LYS A 515 33.34 1.28 -24.21
N ASP A 516 34.50 1.14 -24.87
CA ASP A 516 34.82 1.89 -26.05
C ASP A 516 33.92 1.43 -27.24
N ASP A 517 33.88 2.22 -28.29
CA ASP A 517 33.19 1.94 -29.55
C ASP A 517 31.66 1.71 -29.44
N VAL A 518 31.04 2.17 -28.34
CA VAL A 518 29.59 2.15 -28.21
C VAL A 518 29.00 3.43 -28.82
N PRO A 519 28.12 3.34 -29.82
CA PRO A 519 27.49 4.50 -30.43
C PRO A 519 26.48 5.15 -29.45
N PRO A 520 26.17 6.45 -29.65
CA PRO A 520 25.09 7.11 -28.91
C PRO A 520 23.78 6.33 -29.02
N ALA A 521 23.01 6.37 -27.93
CA ALA A 521 21.73 5.67 -27.84
C ALA A 521 20.73 6.22 -28.87
N ARG A 522 20.02 5.32 -29.55
CA ARG A 522 18.94 5.68 -30.46
C ARG A 522 17.60 5.28 -29.87
N LYS A 523 16.54 5.97 -30.28
CA LYS A 523 15.16 5.56 -29.96
C LYS A 523 14.88 4.19 -30.56
N ILE A 524 14.37 3.29 -29.75
CA ILE A 524 13.98 1.95 -30.18
C ILE A 524 12.49 1.98 -30.49
N PRO A 525 12.06 1.66 -31.72
CA PRO A 525 10.65 1.57 -32.03
C PRO A 525 9.96 0.51 -31.16
N SER A 526 8.78 0.81 -30.67
CA SER A 526 7.95 -0.11 -29.88
C SER A 526 6.50 0.05 -30.31
N ASP A 527 5.81 -1.08 -30.44
CA ASP A 527 4.37 -1.16 -30.68
C ASP A 527 3.55 -0.96 -29.38
N SER A 528 4.23 -0.87 -28.25
CA SER A 528 3.63 -0.64 -26.93
C SER A 528 3.46 0.86 -26.59
N VAL A 529 3.82 1.77 -27.50
CA VAL A 529 3.59 3.21 -27.33
C VAL A 529 2.09 3.47 -27.31
N PRO A 530 1.54 4.06 -26.22
CA PRO A 530 0.12 4.37 -26.15
C PRO A 530 -0.31 5.39 -27.21
N ALA A 531 -1.53 5.26 -27.69
CA ALA A 531 -2.10 6.27 -28.58
C ALA A 531 -2.37 7.60 -27.80
N PRO A 532 -2.36 8.77 -28.48
CA PRO A 532 -2.58 10.06 -27.79
C PRO A 532 -3.87 10.14 -26.97
N TRP A 533 -4.96 9.52 -27.44
CA TRP A 533 -6.23 9.49 -26.71
C TRP A 533 -6.14 8.62 -25.44
N GLU A 534 -5.32 7.55 -25.43
CA GLU A 534 -5.06 6.74 -24.23
C GLU A 534 -4.36 7.58 -23.17
N GLY A 535 -3.36 8.39 -23.58
CA GLY A 535 -2.68 9.33 -22.70
C GLY A 535 -3.62 10.40 -22.14
N LEU A 536 -4.54 10.94 -22.96
CA LEU A 536 -5.54 11.90 -22.50
C LEU A 536 -6.46 11.30 -21.43
N LEU A 537 -7.00 10.10 -21.66
CA LEU A 537 -7.87 9.43 -20.69
C LEU A 537 -7.10 9.10 -19.40
N TRP A 538 -5.85 8.64 -19.54
CA TRP A 538 -4.98 8.29 -18.41
C TRP A 538 -4.60 9.50 -17.56
N GLY A 539 -4.41 10.66 -18.19
CA GLY A 539 -4.15 11.91 -17.50
C GLY A 539 -5.37 12.52 -16.81
N LEU A 540 -6.60 12.27 -17.30
CA LEU A 540 -7.81 12.94 -16.79
C LEU A 540 -8.66 12.07 -15.85
N LEU A 541 -8.95 10.81 -16.21
CA LEU A 541 -9.96 10.03 -15.50
C LEU A 541 -9.53 9.61 -14.09
N PRO A 542 -8.30 9.12 -13.86
CA PRO A 542 -7.86 8.75 -12.52
C PRO A 542 -7.84 9.94 -11.55
N ILE A 543 -7.21 11.04 -11.90
CA ILE A 543 -7.17 12.24 -11.05
C ILE A 543 -8.56 12.83 -10.87
N GLY A 544 -9.38 12.86 -11.95
CA GLY A 544 -10.75 13.32 -11.93
C GLY A 544 -11.62 12.57 -10.94
N SER A 545 -11.42 11.25 -10.77
CA SER A 545 -12.14 10.43 -9.79
C SER A 545 -11.90 10.91 -8.36
N SER A 546 -10.67 11.27 -8.00
CA SER A 546 -10.33 11.78 -6.66
C SER A 546 -10.81 13.22 -6.45
N ILE A 547 -10.76 14.08 -7.48
CA ILE A 547 -11.30 15.43 -7.42
C ILE A 547 -12.82 15.36 -7.21
N LEU A 548 -13.53 14.51 -7.93
CA LEU A 548 -14.97 14.30 -7.74
C LEU A 548 -15.27 13.74 -6.34
N ALA A 549 -14.42 12.86 -5.79
CA ALA A 549 -14.59 12.37 -4.42
C ALA A 549 -14.50 13.52 -3.41
N ILE A 550 -13.55 14.44 -3.56
CA ILE A 550 -13.40 15.63 -2.72
C ILE A 550 -14.64 16.54 -2.89
N LEU A 551 -15.02 16.86 -4.13
CA LEU A 551 -16.17 17.72 -4.40
C LEU A 551 -17.47 17.15 -3.84
N PHE A 552 -17.73 15.85 -3.98
CA PHE A 552 -18.92 15.24 -3.43
C PHE A 552 -18.88 15.14 -1.89
N ALA A 553 -17.69 15.01 -1.29
CA ALA A 553 -17.57 15.11 0.16
C ALA A 553 -17.96 16.50 0.67
N LEU A 554 -17.57 17.56 -0.03
CA LEU A 554 -17.83 18.95 0.35
C LEU A 554 -19.25 19.42 0.00
N LEU A 555 -19.75 19.08 -1.19
CA LEU A 555 -20.97 19.67 -1.74
C LEU A 555 -22.24 18.86 -1.49
N LEU A 556 -22.12 17.54 -1.26
CA LEU A 556 -23.27 16.71 -0.98
C LEU A 556 -23.38 16.46 0.54
N PRO A 557 -24.27 17.18 1.26
CA PRO A 557 -24.41 16.99 2.70
C PRO A 557 -24.83 15.55 3.01
N GLU A 558 -24.26 14.99 4.05
CA GLU A 558 -24.71 13.72 4.60
C GLU A 558 -26.09 13.94 5.24
N ARG A 559 -27.10 13.19 4.80
CA ARG A 559 -28.29 13.06 5.63
C ARG A 559 -27.85 12.32 6.89
N ALA A 560 -28.19 12.85 8.05
CA ALA A 560 -28.11 12.09 9.27
C ALA A 560 -28.87 10.78 9.03
N VAL A 561 -28.13 9.69 8.84
CA VAL A 561 -28.75 8.36 8.88
C VAL A 561 -29.24 8.24 10.31
N PRO A 562 -30.52 7.94 10.53
CA PRO A 562 -30.92 7.53 11.87
C PRO A 562 -29.91 6.45 12.28
N GLN A 563 -29.09 6.72 13.25
CA GLN A 563 -28.35 5.67 13.94
C GLN A 563 -29.49 4.78 14.42
N GLY A 564 -29.63 3.60 13.77
CA GLY A 564 -30.53 2.60 14.33
C GLY A 564 -30.10 2.52 15.78
N GLU A 565 -31.03 2.76 16.69
CA GLU A 565 -30.75 2.61 18.11
C GLU A 565 -29.83 1.41 18.20
N VAL A 566 -28.56 1.67 18.53
CA VAL A 566 -27.70 0.61 19.04
C VAL A 566 -28.56 0.11 20.17
N VAL A 567 -29.22 -1.05 19.96
CA VAL A 567 -29.97 -1.70 21.01
C VAL A 567 -28.94 -1.82 22.10
N THR A 568 -28.94 -0.86 22.99
CA THR A 568 -28.20 -0.94 24.25
C THR A 568 -28.73 -2.21 24.83
N MET A 569 -28.00 -3.30 24.64
CA MET A 569 -28.33 -4.55 25.33
C MET A 569 -28.43 -4.12 26.79
N PRO A 570 -29.56 -4.43 27.45
CA PRO A 570 -29.67 -4.19 28.87
C PRO A 570 -28.40 -4.77 29.48
N ALA A 571 -27.74 -3.96 30.31
CA ALA A 571 -26.53 -4.35 30.99
C ALA A 571 -26.74 -5.81 31.41
N TYR A 572 -25.94 -6.69 30.82
CA TYR A 572 -26.06 -8.13 31.05
C TYR A 572 -26.06 -8.29 32.57
N ALA A 573 -27.16 -8.75 33.11
CA ALA A 573 -27.33 -9.04 34.51
C ALA A 573 -26.30 -10.12 34.91
N SER A 574 -25.05 -9.64 35.13
CA SER A 574 -23.97 -10.43 35.71
C SER A 574 -24.20 -10.72 37.19
N GLU A 575 -25.36 -10.31 37.73
CA GLU A 575 -25.70 -10.56 39.12
C GLU A 575 -26.57 -11.80 39.33
N ARG A 576 -27.04 -12.50 38.30
CA ARG A 576 -27.87 -13.70 38.51
C ARG A 576 -27.18 -15.06 38.35
N TYR A 577 -25.96 -15.11 37.85
CA TYR A 577 -25.26 -16.39 37.67
C TYR A 577 -24.35 -16.78 38.85
N TYR A 578 -24.08 -15.88 39.78
CA TYR A 578 -23.27 -16.18 40.97
C TYR A 578 -24.11 -16.32 42.26
N ALA A 579 -25.42 -16.07 42.21
CA ALA A 579 -26.28 -16.18 43.41
C ALA A 579 -26.91 -17.56 43.59
N ASP A 580 -26.96 -18.41 42.59
CA ASP A 580 -27.61 -19.73 42.67
C ASP A 580 -26.63 -20.91 42.91
N GLU A 581 -25.31 -20.71 42.79
CA GLU A 581 -24.32 -21.75 43.15
C GLU A 581 -23.81 -21.71 44.60
N VAL A 582 -24.25 -20.75 45.41
CA VAL A 582 -23.88 -20.66 46.84
C VAL A 582 -25.03 -21.09 47.75
N ARG A 583 -26.17 -21.58 47.19
CA ARG A 583 -27.33 -22.06 47.95
C ARG A 583 -27.76 -23.46 47.57
N SER A 584 -26.86 -24.30 47.11
CA SER A 584 -27.14 -25.75 47.07
C SER A 584 -26.01 -26.54 47.69
#